data_89acbe4eedaffa75eb0714ee240ff40b
#
_entry.id   89acbe4eedaffa75eb0714ee240ff40b
#
_cell.length_a   1.000
_cell.length_b   1.000
_cell.length_c   1.000
_cell.angle_alpha   90.00
_cell.angle_beta   90.00
_cell.angle_gamma   90.00
#
_symmetry.space_group_name_H-M   'P 1'
#
loop_
_entity.id
_entity.type
_entity.pdbx_description
1 polymer ?
#
loop_
_entity_poly.entity_id
_entity_poly.type
_entity_poly.pdbx_seq_one_letter_code
_entity_poly.pdbx_strand_id
1 'polypeptide(L)'
;MNLEWTPQPAQAGAYRAEFSWAGDAGSAAAIASALRGWNHLRFEITEEPTTTTEGSRYSYTPELGVFHAVTGLHGDILIPEDRLKAAVVKAALGEATLGLEIDKLLGKPWDDELETFRHAGEGAPVRWLHQVV
;
A
#
# COMPACT_ATOMS: atom_id res chain seq x y z
N MET A 1 -9.36 -4.62 19.60
CA MET A 1 -9.44 -5.47 18.38
C MET A 1 -8.46 -6.61 18.54
N ASN A 2 -8.93 -7.83 18.42
CA ASN A 2 -8.07 -9.00 18.47
C ASN A 2 -7.67 -9.37 17.05
N LEU A 3 -6.36 -9.39 16.81
CA LEU A 3 -5.81 -9.79 15.52
C LEU A 3 -5.37 -11.26 15.57
N GLU A 4 -5.73 -12.00 14.55
CA GLU A 4 -5.25 -13.35 14.38
C GLU A 4 -3.99 -13.32 13.52
N TRP A 5 -2.90 -13.84 14.07
CA TRP A 5 -1.60 -13.82 13.44
C TRP A 5 -1.30 -15.17 12.81
N THR A 6 -0.99 -15.16 11.52
CA THR A 6 -0.67 -16.36 10.75
C THR A 6 0.81 -16.35 10.40
N PRO A 7 1.56 -17.44 10.73
CA PRO A 7 2.96 -17.53 10.33
C PRO A 7 3.13 -17.42 8.83
N GLN A 8 4.21 -16.76 8.40
CA GLN A 8 4.53 -16.56 6.99
C GLN A 8 5.74 -17.39 6.59
N PRO A 9 5.62 -18.27 5.59
CA PRO A 9 6.76 -19.11 5.15
C PRO A 9 7.85 -18.29 4.45
N ALA A 10 7.53 -17.10 3.96
CA ALA A 10 8.49 -16.27 3.24
C ALA A 10 9.64 -15.79 4.11
N GLN A 11 9.44 -15.68 5.42
CA GLN A 11 10.47 -15.22 6.36
C GLN A 11 10.23 -15.87 7.71
N ALA A 12 11.26 -16.53 8.24
CA ALA A 12 11.20 -17.16 9.54
C ALA A 12 10.91 -16.12 10.64
N GLY A 13 9.94 -16.43 11.51
CA GLY A 13 9.53 -15.54 12.58
C GLY A 13 8.57 -14.43 12.15
N ALA A 14 8.15 -14.39 10.90
CA ALA A 14 7.20 -13.42 10.42
C ALA A 14 5.77 -13.92 10.58
N TYR A 15 4.86 -13.00 10.91
CA TYR A 15 3.44 -13.28 11.07
C TYR A 15 2.62 -12.24 10.33
N ARG A 16 1.44 -12.63 9.87
CA ARG A 16 0.52 -11.77 9.15
C ARG A 16 -0.83 -11.73 9.85
N ALA A 17 -1.41 -10.55 9.93
CA ALA A 17 -2.78 -10.37 10.39
C ALA A 17 -3.54 -9.46 9.43
N GLU A 18 -4.84 -9.68 9.32
CA GLU A 18 -5.74 -8.82 8.58
C GLU A 18 -6.75 -8.21 9.53
N PHE A 19 -7.16 -6.98 9.23
CA PHE A 19 -8.20 -6.33 10.02
C PHE A 19 -9.04 -5.44 9.12
N SER A 20 -10.25 -5.15 9.58
CA SER A 20 -11.10 -4.15 8.96
C SER A 20 -11.57 -3.17 10.02
N TRP A 21 -11.91 -1.98 9.56
CA TRP A 21 -12.40 -0.94 10.47
C TRP A 21 -13.50 -0.15 9.80
N ALA A 22 -14.28 0.55 10.60
CA ALA A 22 -15.20 1.56 10.16
C ALA A 22 -14.88 2.85 10.89
N GLY A 23 -14.83 3.95 10.16
CA GLY A 23 -14.47 5.23 10.75
C GLY A 23 -14.64 6.37 9.75
N ASP A 24 -14.29 7.55 10.20
CA ASP A 24 -14.38 8.75 9.38
C ASP A 24 -13.32 8.75 8.27
N ALA A 25 -13.57 9.56 7.25
CA ALA A 25 -12.58 9.81 6.20
C ALA A 25 -11.27 10.30 6.82
N GLY A 26 -10.15 9.77 6.32
CA GLY A 26 -8.82 10.09 6.87
C GLY A 26 -8.32 9.10 7.91
N SER A 27 -9.14 8.13 8.32
CA SER A 27 -8.73 7.12 9.31
C SER A 27 -7.52 6.31 8.87
N ALA A 28 -7.40 5.99 7.58
CA ALA A 28 -6.27 5.24 7.06
C ALA A 28 -4.94 5.99 7.25
N ALA A 29 -4.95 7.30 7.06
CA ALA A 29 -3.77 8.14 7.28
C ALA A 29 -3.32 8.09 8.74
N ALA A 30 -4.25 8.15 9.68
CA ALA A 30 -3.96 8.06 11.10
C ALA A 30 -3.39 6.69 11.48
N ILE A 31 -3.97 5.62 10.96
CA ILE A 31 -3.50 4.25 11.19
C ILE A 31 -2.09 4.07 10.62
N ALA A 32 -1.86 4.48 9.38
CA ALA A 32 -0.55 4.39 8.75
C ALA A 32 0.51 5.16 9.53
N SER A 33 0.18 6.36 9.98
CA SER A 33 1.07 7.19 10.78
C SER A 33 1.44 6.51 12.11
N ALA A 34 0.47 5.87 12.75
CA ALA A 34 0.71 5.17 14.01
C ALA A 34 1.59 3.92 13.81
N LEU A 35 1.38 3.18 12.72
CA LEU A 35 2.08 1.92 12.48
C LEU A 35 3.50 2.10 11.95
N ARG A 36 3.78 3.18 11.23
CA ARG A 36 5.09 3.38 10.62
C ARG A 36 6.25 3.47 11.62
N GLY A 37 5.95 3.73 12.88
CA GLY A 37 6.97 3.79 13.93
C GLY A 37 7.37 2.42 14.50
N TRP A 38 6.72 1.35 14.10
CA TRP A 38 6.99 0.01 14.61
C TRP A 38 8.14 -0.63 13.81
N ASN A 39 9.10 -1.21 14.53
CA ASN A 39 10.22 -1.89 13.90
C ASN A 39 9.75 -3.17 13.20
N HIS A 40 10.31 -3.43 12.03
CA HIS A 40 10.09 -4.65 11.26
C HIS A 40 8.65 -4.88 10.82
N LEU A 41 7.80 -3.87 10.91
CA LEU A 41 6.43 -3.97 10.44
C LEU A 41 6.34 -3.64 8.95
N ARG A 42 5.57 -4.44 8.22
CA ARG A 42 5.13 -4.14 6.86
C ARG A 42 3.62 -4.05 6.89
N PHE A 43 3.04 -3.12 6.15
CA PHE A 43 1.60 -3.02 6.11
C PHE A 43 1.08 -2.51 4.77
N GLU A 44 -0.18 -2.83 4.51
CA GLU A 44 -0.98 -2.28 3.43
C GLU A 44 -2.33 -1.89 4.02
N ILE A 45 -2.78 -0.68 3.73
CA ILE A 45 -4.05 -0.15 4.23
C ILE A 45 -4.79 0.48 3.08
N THR A 46 -6.07 0.16 2.95
CA THR A 46 -6.94 0.78 1.95
C THR A 46 -8.15 1.40 2.64
N GLU A 47 -8.38 2.66 2.32
CA GLU A 47 -9.59 3.37 2.72
C GLU A 47 -10.46 3.56 1.47
N GLU A 48 -11.69 3.05 1.53
CA GLU A 48 -12.60 3.13 0.41
C GLU A 48 -13.06 4.58 0.18
N PRO A 49 -13.30 4.97 -1.08
CA PRO A 49 -13.86 6.29 -1.36
C PRO A 49 -15.32 6.35 -0.91
N THR A 50 -15.78 7.56 -0.61
CA THR A 50 -17.18 7.84 -0.31
C THR A 50 -17.77 8.67 -1.44
N THR A 51 -19.04 9.08 -1.31
CA THR A 51 -19.68 9.95 -2.30
C THR A 51 -19.06 11.36 -2.33
N THR A 52 -18.34 11.75 -1.27
CA THR A 52 -17.78 13.09 -1.13
C THR A 52 -16.27 13.10 -0.94
N THR A 53 -15.64 11.94 -0.75
CA THR A 53 -14.19 11.84 -0.53
C THR A 53 -13.59 10.78 -1.41
N GLU A 54 -12.37 11.01 -1.84
CA GLU A 54 -11.57 10.01 -2.54
C GLU A 54 -11.04 8.98 -1.55
N GLY A 55 -10.69 7.80 -2.05
CA GLY A 55 -10.06 6.77 -1.24
C GLY A 55 -8.56 6.97 -1.12
N SER A 56 -7.93 6.14 -0.34
CA SER A 56 -6.48 6.15 -0.14
C SER A 56 -5.94 4.74 -0.03
N ARG A 57 -4.73 4.56 -0.53
CA ARG A 57 -3.99 3.32 -0.41
C ARG A 57 -2.61 3.63 0.16
N TYR A 58 -2.26 2.94 1.23
CA TYR A 58 -0.97 3.06 1.88
C TYR A 58 -0.24 1.73 1.86
N SER A 59 1.03 1.76 1.54
CA SER A 59 1.91 0.60 1.62
C SER A 59 3.19 1.00 2.33
N TYR A 60 3.72 0.11 3.15
CA TYR A 60 4.93 0.39 3.90
C TYR A 60 5.82 -0.84 4.00
N THR A 61 7.10 -0.62 3.76
CA THR A 61 8.15 -1.55 4.12
C THR A 61 9.27 -0.77 4.81
N PRO A 62 10.02 -1.40 5.73
CA PRO A 62 11.15 -0.70 6.37
C PRO A 62 12.19 -0.20 5.37
N GLU A 63 12.37 -0.90 4.26
CA GLU A 63 13.37 -0.55 3.25
C GLU A 63 12.91 0.61 2.35
N LEU A 64 11.64 0.62 1.98
CA LEU A 64 11.11 1.57 1.00
C LEU A 64 10.39 2.77 1.63
N GLY A 65 10.00 2.64 2.89
CA GLY A 65 9.20 3.68 3.55
C GLY A 65 7.72 3.63 3.16
N VAL A 66 7.05 4.75 3.27
CA VAL A 66 5.61 4.86 3.01
C VAL A 66 5.34 5.24 1.56
N PHE A 67 4.46 4.49 0.93
CA PHE A 67 3.83 4.85 -0.33
C PHE A 67 2.37 5.23 -0.05
N HIS A 68 1.92 6.34 -0.64
CA HIS A 68 0.52 6.76 -0.56
C HIS A 68 0.01 7.08 -1.96
N ALA A 69 -1.14 6.52 -2.30
CA ALA A 69 -1.86 6.85 -3.52
C ALA A 69 -3.30 7.22 -3.20
N VAL A 70 -3.82 8.19 -3.91
CA VAL A 70 -5.25 8.51 -3.89
C VAL A 70 -5.93 7.56 -4.85
N THR A 71 -7.11 7.05 -4.47
CA THR A 71 -7.90 6.16 -5.32
C THR A 71 -9.27 6.75 -5.61
N GLY A 72 -9.75 6.52 -6.83
CA GLY A 72 -11.07 6.95 -7.26
C GLY A 72 -12.17 5.96 -6.90
N LEU A 73 -13.40 6.27 -7.34
CA LEU A 73 -14.58 5.48 -7.04
C LEU A 73 -14.47 4.00 -7.42
N HIS A 74 -13.70 3.70 -8.45
CA HIS A 74 -13.54 2.33 -8.95
C HIS A 74 -12.27 1.65 -8.43
N GLY A 75 -11.58 2.27 -7.47
CA GLY A 75 -10.36 1.72 -6.88
C GLY A 75 -9.09 1.99 -7.66
N ASP A 76 -9.18 2.71 -8.78
CA ASP A 76 -8.01 3.05 -9.57
C ASP A 76 -7.16 4.10 -8.87
N ILE A 77 -5.84 3.97 -9.01
CA ILE A 77 -4.91 4.97 -8.51
C ILE A 77 -5.05 6.24 -9.37
N LEU A 78 -5.17 7.38 -8.69
CA LEU A 78 -5.21 8.69 -9.33
C LEU A 78 -3.84 9.34 -9.16
N ILE A 79 -3.16 9.57 -10.27
CA ILE A 79 -1.83 10.17 -10.25
C ILE A 79 -1.97 11.67 -10.46
N PRO A 80 -1.47 12.49 -9.51
CA PRO A 80 -1.46 13.93 -9.71
C PRO A 80 -0.68 14.32 -10.95
N GLU A 81 -1.24 15.25 -11.72
CA GLU A 81 -0.64 15.70 -12.97
C GLU A 81 0.81 16.16 -12.80
N ASP A 82 1.08 16.90 -11.72
CA ASP A 82 2.42 17.41 -11.47
C ASP A 82 3.45 16.30 -11.24
N ARG A 83 3.05 15.21 -10.59
CA ARG A 83 3.95 14.07 -10.39
C ARG A 83 4.24 13.36 -11.71
N LEU A 84 3.24 13.24 -12.57
CA LEU A 84 3.43 12.63 -13.88
C LEU A 84 4.35 13.50 -14.74
N LYS A 85 4.15 14.82 -14.73
CA LYS A 85 5.02 15.76 -15.45
C LYS A 85 6.46 15.68 -14.95
N ALA A 86 6.66 15.60 -13.63
CA ALA A 86 7.99 15.45 -13.06
C ALA A 86 8.69 14.17 -13.53
N ALA A 87 7.95 13.06 -13.62
CA ALA A 87 8.48 11.80 -14.12
C ALA A 87 8.91 11.91 -15.58
N VAL A 88 8.12 12.58 -16.41
CA VAL A 88 8.44 12.80 -17.81
C VAL A 88 9.71 13.65 -17.95
N VAL A 89 9.85 14.71 -17.16
CA VAL A 89 11.03 15.57 -17.17
C VAL A 89 12.29 14.79 -16.77
N LYS A 90 12.21 13.99 -15.71
CA LYS A 90 13.33 13.14 -15.27
C LYS A 90 13.78 12.19 -16.38
N ALA A 91 12.83 11.56 -17.05
CA ALA A 91 13.14 10.66 -18.16
C ALA A 91 13.78 11.43 -19.34
N ALA A 92 13.27 12.60 -19.66
CA ALA A 92 13.82 13.44 -20.75
C ALA A 92 15.25 13.90 -20.45
N LEU A 93 15.58 14.13 -19.16
CA LEU A 93 16.92 14.53 -18.75
C LEU A 93 17.89 13.34 -18.61
N GLY A 94 17.42 12.12 -18.84
CA GLY A 94 18.25 10.93 -18.71
C GLY A 94 18.56 10.50 -17.27
N GLU A 95 17.89 11.10 -16.29
CA GLU A 95 18.09 10.77 -14.89
C GLU A 95 17.43 9.45 -14.47
N ALA A 96 16.40 9.04 -15.23
CA ALA A 96 15.69 7.79 -14.97
C ALA A 96 14.96 7.35 -16.24
N THR A 97 14.46 6.12 -16.27
CA THR A 97 13.59 5.69 -17.36
C THR A 97 12.14 6.05 -16.99
N LEU A 98 11.33 6.40 -17.99
CA LEU A 98 9.93 6.74 -17.77
C LEU A 98 9.16 5.55 -17.16
N GLY A 99 9.44 4.34 -17.64
CA GLY A 99 8.79 3.14 -17.12
C GLY A 99 9.03 2.93 -15.64
N LEU A 100 10.27 3.12 -15.17
CA LEU A 100 10.58 3.00 -13.74
C LEU A 100 9.93 4.09 -12.91
N GLU A 101 9.85 5.31 -13.42
CA GLU A 101 9.19 6.42 -12.72
C GLU A 101 7.68 6.17 -12.60
N ILE A 102 7.06 5.66 -13.66
CA ILE A 102 5.64 5.29 -13.61
C ILE A 102 5.40 4.16 -12.62
N ASP A 103 6.26 3.14 -12.61
CA ASP A 103 6.18 2.04 -11.64
C ASP A 103 6.20 2.55 -10.20
N LYS A 104 7.05 3.53 -9.90
CA LYS A 104 7.09 4.15 -8.57
C LYS A 104 5.79 4.87 -8.24
N LEU A 105 5.22 5.60 -9.18
CA LEU A 105 3.96 6.30 -8.98
C LEU A 105 2.81 5.34 -8.71
N LEU A 106 2.87 4.15 -9.27
CA LEU A 106 1.86 3.10 -9.07
C LEU A 106 2.16 2.21 -7.86
N GLY A 107 3.28 2.41 -7.19
CA GLY A 107 3.65 1.65 -6.01
C GLY A 107 4.21 0.26 -6.30
N LYS A 108 4.67 0.01 -7.52
CA LYS A 108 5.18 -1.31 -7.90
C LYS A 108 6.33 -1.83 -7.01
N PRO A 109 7.33 -1.01 -6.61
CA PRO A 109 8.37 -1.50 -5.71
C PRO A 109 7.82 -2.07 -4.39
N TRP A 110 6.83 -1.40 -3.81
CA TRP A 110 6.17 -1.88 -2.60
C TRP A 110 5.37 -3.14 -2.88
N ASP A 111 4.65 -3.15 -3.98
CA ASP A 111 3.85 -4.29 -4.41
C ASP A 111 4.70 -5.55 -4.56
N ASP A 112 5.84 -5.44 -5.24
CA ASP A 112 6.75 -6.56 -5.45
C ASP A 112 7.30 -7.11 -4.14
N GLU A 113 7.64 -6.23 -3.20
CA GLU A 113 8.16 -6.65 -1.91
C GLU A 113 7.10 -7.26 -1.01
N LEU A 114 5.89 -6.71 -1.04
CA LEU A 114 4.79 -7.17 -0.18
C LEU A 114 4.09 -8.43 -0.72
N GLU A 115 4.25 -8.74 -1.99
CA GLU A 115 3.57 -9.87 -2.62
C GLU A 115 3.82 -11.19 -1.89
N THR A 116 5.05 -11.42 -1.44
CA THR A 116 5.42 -12.66 -0.74
C THR A 116 4.68 -12.84 0.58
N PHE A 117 4.19 -11.75 1.16
CA PHE A 117 3.49 -11.77 2.45
C PHE A 117 1.96 -11.75 2.32
N ARG A 118 1.44 -11.64 1.10
CA ARG A 118 0.00 -11.59 0.87
C ARG A 118 -0.68 -12.95 0.96
N HIS A 119 0.10 -14.03 0.92
CA HIS A 119 -0.40 -15.38 1.08
C HIS A 119 -0.33 -15.78 2.55
N ALA A 120 -1.47 -16.02 3.15
CA ALA A 120 -1.58 -16.30 4.59
C ALA A 120 -1.40 -17.80 4.90
N GLY A 121 -0.31 -18.39 4.42
CA GLY A 121 -0.02 -19.79 4.63
C GLY A 121 -0.53 -20.68 3.50
N GLU A 122 -0.24 -21.98 3.62
CA GLU A 122 -0.56 -22.95 2.59
C GLU A 122 -2.05 -23.12 2.42
N GLY A 123 -2.51 -23.05 1.18
CA GLY A 123 -3.92 -23.20 0.86
C GLY A 123 -4.80 -22.03 1.17
N ALA A 124 -4.28 -21.00 1.82
CA ALA A 124 -5.07 -19.80 2.12
C ALA A 124 -5.25 -18.97 0.85
N PRO A 125 -6.45 -18.41 0.66
CA PRO A 125 -6.67 -17.53 -0.48
C PRO A 125 -5.89 -16.24 -0.34
N VAL A 126 -5.53 -15.64 -1.47
CA VAL A 126 -4.95 -14.30 -1.49
C VAL A 126 -6.00 -13.31 -1.04
N ARG A 127 -5.62 -12.43 -0.14
CA ARG A 127 -6.50 -11.37 0.36
C ARG A 127 -5.90 -10.01 0.05
N TRP A 128 -6.72 -9.18 -0.54
CA TRP A 128 -6.37 -7.80 -0.82
C TRP A 128 -6.94 -6.93 0.26
N LEU A 129 -6.13 -6.12 0.89
CA LEU A 129 -6.58 -5.28 1.99
C LEU A 129 -7.65 -4.28 1.57
N HIS A 130 -7.72 -3.94 0.30
CA HIS A 130 -8.78 -3.06 -0.19
C HIS A 130 -10.18 -3.67 -0.07
N GLN A 131 -10.29 -4.97 0.20
CA GLN A 131 -11.57 -5.62 0.46
C GLN A 131 -11.99 -5.47 1.91
N VAL A 132 -11.14 -4.89 2.72
CA VAL A 132 -11.34 -4.73 4.15
C VAL A 132 -11.66 -3.28 4.44
N VAL A 133 -12.82 -3.02 4.98
CA VAL A 133 -13.30 -1.65 5.20
C VAL A 133 -13.61 -1.42 6.67
#